data_bc34e5207136c56b84c203d45c24a985
#
_entry.id   bc34e5207136c56b84c203d45c24a985
#
_cell.length_a   1.000
_cell.length_b   1.000
_cell.length_c   1.000
_cell.angle_alpha   90.00
_cell.angle_beta   90.00
_cell.angle_gamma   90.00
#
_symmetry.space_group_name_H-M   'P 1'
#
loop_
_entity.id
_entity.type
_entity.pdbx_description
1 polymer ?
#
loop_
_entity_poly.entity_id
_entity_poly.type
_entity_poly.pdbx_seq_one_letter_code
_entity_poly.pdbx_strand_id
1 'polypeptide(L)'
;LTQSSQGNMNMGKLIDEINASNRFIQHLVKEKNRSDSLNLVMVNKLTRSLTREEMRDLDIKVLKGVVYISLADNMLYKSGSYEISNKAEAVLSKIAKIIQDYKDYDVLVEGNTDTDPISRTNIRNNWDLSALRASSVVQALQNIYGINPKRLTAAGRGEFNPVAGND
;
A
#
# COMPACT_ATOMS: atom_id res chain seq x y z
N LEU A 1 3.61 -33.85 51.93
CA LEU A 1 3.66 -34.63 50.66
C LEU A 1 2.72 -34.09 49.57
N THR A 2 1.50 -33.62 49.92
CA THR A 2 0.53 -33.05 48.99
C THR A 2 0.91 -31.69 48.43
N GLN A 3 1.57 -30.82 49.20
CA GLN A 3 2.00 -29.49 48.72
C GLN A 3 3.13 -29.54 47.70
N SER A 4 4.05 -30.49 47.79
CA SER A 4 5.15 -30.64 46.84
C SER A 4 4.69 -31.22 45.51
N SER A 5 3.70 -32.11 45.48
CA SER A 5 3.14 -32.63 44.24
C SER A 5 2.27 -31.61 43.49
N GLN A 6 1.55 -30.76 44.25
CA GLN A 6 0.79 -29.62 43.67
C GLN A 6 1.71 -28.53 43.07
N GLY A 7 2.84 -28.22 43.76
CA GLY A 7 3.85 -27.31 43.24
C GLY A 7 4.50 -27.81 41.97
N ASN A 8 4.78 -29.11 41.86
CA ASN A 8 5.30 -29.74 40.62
C ASN A 8 4.30 -29.74 39.46
N MET A 9 3.01 -29.96 39.74
CA MET A 9 1.97 -29.86 38.73
C MET A 9 1.76 -28.42 38.21
N ASN A 10 1.81 -27.42 39.08
CA ASN A 10 1.74 -26.01 38.71
C ASN A 10 2.97 -25.57 37.88
N MET A 11 4.15 -26.08 38.25
CA MET A 11 5.38 -25.83 37.51
C MET A 11 5.31 -26.47 36.10
N GLY A 12 4.77 -27.68 35.97
CA GLY A 12 4.54 -28.33 34.70
C GLY A 12 3.58 -27.54 33.76
N LYS A 13 2.48 -27.05 34.32
CA LYS A 13 1.55 -26.16 33.57
C LYS A 13 2.23 -24.87 33.13
N LEU A 14 3.02 -24.24 33.98
CA LEU A 14 3.73 -23.02 33.65
C LEU A 14 4.74 -23.23 32.52
N ILE A 15 5.47 -24.35 32.53
CA ILE A 15 6.39 -24.72 31.46
C ILE A 15 5.64 -24.95 30.13
N ASP A 16 4.49 -25.64 30.17
CA ASP A 16 3.67 -25.85 29.00
C ASP A 16 3.14 -24.54 28.38
N GLU A 17 2.71 -23.60 29.25
CA GLU A 17 2.29 -22.26 28.83
C GLU A 17 3.44 -21.45 28.21
N ILE A 18 4.63 -21.50 28.78
CA ILE A 18 5.83 -20.86 28.23
C ILE A 18 6.19 -21.46 26.88
N ASN A 19 6.16 -22.78 26.75
CA ASN A 19 6.45 -23.46 25.48
C ASN A 19 5.42 -23.13 24.40
N ALA A 20 4.13 -23.04 24.74
CA ALA A 20 3.08 -22.62 23.82
C ALA A 20 3.27 -21.16 23.37
N SER A 21 3.59 -20.27 24.31
CA SER A 21 3.89 -18.86 24.01
C SER A 21 5.12 -18.72 23.12
N ASN A 22 6.17 -19.47 23.36
CA ASN A 22 7.38 -19.47 22.55
C ASN A 22 7.09 -19.95 21.12
N ARG A 23 6.30 -21.01 20.95
CA ARG A 23 5.89 -21.47 19.62
C ARG A 23 5.07 -20.41 18.87
N PHE A 24 4.17 -19.74 19.56
CA PHE A 24 3.36 -18.66 19.01
C PHE A 24 4.24 -17.47 18.56
N ILE A 25 5.19 -17.06 19.39
CA ILE A 25 6.16 -15.99 19.08
C ILE A 25 7.01 -16.38 17.86
N GLN A 26 7.52 -17.61 17.81
CA GLN A 26 8.28 -18.11 16.66
C GLN A 26 7.46 -18.12 15.38
N HIS A 27 6.18 -18.47 15.47
CA HIS A 27 5.27 -18.39 14.32
C HIS A 27 5.08 -16.98 13.84
N LEU A 28 4.85 -16.01 14.74
CA LEU A 28 4.72 -14.58 14.41
C LEU A 28 5.99 -14.01 13.77
N VAL A 29 7.16 -14.35 14.29
CA VAL A 29 8.46 -13.93 13.73
C VAL A 29 8.65 -14.50 12.32
N LYS A 30 8.32 -15.77 12.13
CA LYS A 30 8.40 -16.43 10.81
C LYS A 30 7.47 -15.77 9.80
N GLU A 31 6.23 -15.47 10.16
CA GLU A 31 5.27 -14.78 9.30
C GLU A 31 5.72 -13.35 8.98
N LYS A 32 6.25 -12.63 9.95
CA LYS A 32 6.81 -11.29 9.72
C LYS A 32 8.00 -11.34 8.76
N ASN A 33 8.95 -12.25 8.97
CA ASN A 33 10.11 -12.41 8.09
C ASN A 33 9.71 -12.79 6.66
N ARG A 34 8.71 -13.64 6.51
CA ARG A 34 8.14 -14.00 5.20
C ARG A 34 7.52 -12.77 4.53
N SER A 35 6.71 -11.99 5.24
CA SER A 35 6.10 -10.76 4.73
C SER A 35 7.16 -9.73 4.32
N ASP A 36 8.17 -9.51 5.15
CA ASP A 36 9.28 -8.60 4.86
C ASP A 36 10.05 -9.04 3.60
N SER A 37 10.33 -10.32 3.46
CA SER A 37 11.00 -10.89 2.28
C SER A 37 10.16 -10.73 1.01
N LEU A 38 8.86 -10.97 1.06
CA LEU A 38 7.94 -10.78 -0.06
C LEU A 38 7.88 -9.31 -0.48
N ASN A 39 7.82 -8.39 0.47
CA ASN A 39 7.82 -6.96 0.20
C ASN A 39 9.10 -6.50 -0.50
N LEU A 40 10.25 -6.98 -0.07
CA LEU A 40 11.55 -6.67 -0.71
C LEU A 40 11.62 -7.23 -2.14
N VAL A 41 11.20 -8.45 -2.36
CA VAL A 41 11.16 -9.07 -3.69
C VAL A 41 10.22 -8.29 -4.61
N MET A 42 9.06 -7.91 -4.13
CA MET A 42 8.09 -7.09 -4.86
C MET A 42 8.68 -5.73 -5.27
N VAL A 43 9.29 -5.02 -4.33
CA VAL A 43 9.95 -3.73 -4.58
C VAL A 43 11.05 -3.87 -5.62
N ASN A 44 11.88 -4.88 -5.52
CA ASN A 44 12.95 -5.14 -6.48
C ASN A 44 12.42 -5.44 -7.89
N LYS A 45 11.38 -6.24 -8.01
CA LYS A 45 10.73 -6.52 -9.30
C LYS A 45 10.17 -5.25 -9.93
N LEU A 46 9.46 -4.44 -9.15
CA LEU A 46 8.91 -3.18 -9.64
C LEU A 46 10.02 -2.23 -10.07
N THR A 47 11.01 -2.01 -9.23
CA THR A 47 12.14 -1.12 -9.51
C THR A 47 12.90 -1.50 -10.79
N ARG A 48 13.13 -2.79 -11.00
CA ARG A 48 13.80 -3.29 -12.22
C ARG A 48 12.96 -3.12 -13.49
N SER A 49 11.63 -3.07 -13.36
CA SER A 49 10.73 -2.89 -14.50
C SER A 49 10.61 -1.44 -14.96
N LEU A 50 11.01 -0.50 -14.11
CA LEU A 50 10.89 0.94 -14.35
C LEU A 50 12.13 1.49 -15.08
N THR A 51 11.90 2.44 -16.00
CA THR A 51 12.97 3.21 -16.62
C THR A 51 13.51 4.28 -15.67
N ARG A 52 14.66 4.86 -15.97
CA ARG A 52 15.22 5.97 -15.17
C ARG A 52 14.32 7.21 -15.17
N GLU A 53 13.64 7.48 -16.27
CA GLU A 53 12.69 8.59 -16.38
C GLU A 53 11.46 8.35 -15.50
N GLU A 54 10.91 7.14 -15.51
CA GLU A 54 9.77 6.76 -14.66
C GLU A 54 10.15 6.84 -13.18
N MET A 55 11.36 6.46 -12.81
CA MET A 55 11.86 6.50 -11.43
C MET A 55 11.97 7.92 -10.86
N ARG A 56 12.06 8.95 -11.69
CA ARG A 56 12.14 10.35 -11.23
C ARG A 56 10.84 10.83 -10.58
N ASP A 57 9.72 10.34 -11.08
CA ASP A 57 8.38 10.76 -10.65
C ASP A 57 7.72 9.75 -9.71
N LEU A 58 8.49 8.79 -9.20
CA LEU A 58 8.01 7.70 -8.39
C LEU A 58 8.92 7.46 -7.19
N ASP A 59 8.32 7.23 -6.03
CA ASP A 59 9.03 6.84 -4.81
C ASP A 59 8.41 5.56 -4.25
N ILE A 60 9.26 4.63 -3.83
CA ILE A 60 8.84 3.35 -3.25
C ILE A 60 9.44 3.23 -1.86
N LYS A 61 8.58 3.04 -0.85
CA LYS A 61 8.98 2.85 0.55
C LYS A 61 8.30 1.63 1.13
N VAL A 62 8.99 0.94 2.01
CA VAL A 62 8.42 -0.13 2.84
C VAL A 62 8.45 0.31 4.28
N LEU A 63 7.30 0.50 4.87
CA LEU A 63 7.13 0.92 6.25
C LEU A 63 6.12 0.02 6.96
N LYS A 64 6.51 -0.57 8.09
CA LYS A 64 5.61 -1.38 8.94
C LYS A 64 4.85 -2.47 8.18
N GLY A 65 5.54 -3.15 7.26
CA GLY A 65 4.95 -4.24 6.46
C GLY A 65 4.08 -3.79 5.28
N VAL A 66 3.98 -2.49 5.01
CA VAL A 66 3.21 -1.92 3.91
C VAL A 66 4.14 -1.36 2.85
N VAL A 67 3.88 -1.69 1.59
CA VAL A 67 4.59 -1.11 0.45
C VAL A 67 3.86 0.14 -0.01
N TYR A 68 4.52 1.28 0.05
CA TYR A 68 4.02 2.58 -0.41
C TYR A 68 4.63 2.92 -1.75
N ILE A 69 3.79 3.16 -2.73
CA ILE A 69 4.20 3.63 -4.07
C ILE A 69 3.61 5.01 -4.26
N SER A 70 4.45 6.03 -4.24
CA SER A 70 4.04 7.42 -4.43
C SER A 70 4.35 7.87 -5.85
N LEU A 71 3.36 8.41 -6.52
CA LEU A 71 3.44 8.89 -7.89
C LEU A 71 3.24 10.40 -7.93
N ALA A 72 4.10 11.10 -8.63
CA ALA A 72 3.97 12.54 -8.78
C ALA A 72 2.69 12.92 -9.54
N ASP A 73 2.02 13.96 -9.07
CA ASP A 73 0.74 14.41 -9.60
C ASP A 73 0.81 14.77 -11.10
N ASN A 74 1.84 15.50 -11.50
CA ASN A 74 2.07 15.91 -12.87
C ASN A 74 2.37 14.75 -13.83
N MET A 75 2.78 13.60 -13.32
CA MET A 75 2.93 12.38 -14.09
C MET A 75 1.59 11.69 -14.31
N LEU A 76 0.77 11.59 -13.26
CA LEU A 76 -0.48 10.84 -13.28
C LEU A 76 -1.61 11.55 -14.00
N TYR A 77 -1.75 12.86 -13.82
CA TYR A 77 -2.93 13.61 -14.23
C TYR A 77 -2.56 14.87 -15.01
N LYS A 78 -3.49 15.32 -15.83
CA LYS A 78 -3.48 16.68 -16.38
C LYS A 78 -3.79 17.66 -15.27
N SER A 79 -3.21 18.87 -15.34
CA SER A 79 -3.40 19.91 -14.34
C SER A 79 -4.88 20.16 -14.02
N GLY A 80 -5.23 20.13 -12.73
CA GLY A 80 -6.59 20.33 -12.24
C GLY A 80 -7.62 19.30 -12.74
N SER A 81 -7.18 18.15 -13.22
CA SER A 81 -8.01 17.08 -13.75
C SER A 81 -7.85 15.79 -12.93
N TYR A 82 -8.79 14.89 -13.08
CA TYR A 82 -8.71 13.49 -12.62
C TYR A 82 -8.50 12.51 -13.79
N GLU A 83 -8.34 13.00 -15.00
CA GLU A 83 -8.02 12.14 -16.16
C GLU A 83 -6.56 11.68 -16.10
N ILE A 84 -6.37 10.37 -16.23
CA ILE A 84 -5.04 9.77 -16.27
C ILE A 84 -4.32 10.16 -17.55
N SER A 85 -3.08 10.61 -17.42
CA SER A 85 -2.25 10.99 -18.57
C SER A 85 -1.73 9.75 -19.31
N ASN A 86 -1.41 9.91 -20.60
CA ASN A 86 -0.79 8.84 -21.39
C ASN A 86 0.55 8.39 -20.82
N LYS A 87 1.31 9.31 -20.21
CA LYS A 87 2.58 9.03 -19.55
C LYS A 87 2.41 8.10 -18.33
N ALA A 88 1.30 8.23 -17.62
CA ALA A 88 0.98 7.40 -16.47
C ALA A 88 0.63 5.96 -16.87
N GLU A 89 0.09 5.72 -18.04
CA GLU A 89 -0.35 4.39 -18.46
C GLU A 89 0.80 3.36 -18.43
N ALA A 90 1.99 3.73 -18.88
CA ALA A 90 3.15 2.84 -18.88
C ALA A 90 3.55 2.43 -17.45
N VAL A 91 3.56 3.36 -16.52
CA VAL A 91 3.90 3.11 -15.11
C VAL A 91 2.80 2.31 -14.42
N LEU A 92 1.53 2.66 -14.64
CA LEU A 92 0.39 1.92 -14.09
C LEU A 92 0.33 0.48 -14.60
N SER A 93 0.69 0.24 -15.86
CA SER A 93 0.81 -1.11 -16.41
C SER A 93 1.80 -1.97 -15.61
N LYS A 94 2.96 -1.42 -15.27
CA LYS A 94 4.00 -2.11 -14.50
C LYS A 94 3.57 -2.35 -13.06
N ILE A 95 2.94 -1.37 -12.44
CA ILE A 95 2.36 -1.51 -11.08
C ILE A 95 1.25 -2.57 -11.08
N ALA A 96 0.37 -2.55 -12.06
CA ALA A 96 -0.72 -3.52 -12.20
C ALA A 96 -0.20 -4.94 -12.33
N LYS A 97 0.90 -5.15 -13.07
CA LYS A 97 1.53 -6.47 -13.18
C LYS A 97 2.03 -6.98 -11.83
N ILE A 98 2.64 -6.13 -11.03
CA ILE A 98 3.05 -6.47 -9.66
C ILE A 98 1.83 -6.83 -8.80
N ILE A 99 0.77 -6.06 -8.86
CA ILE A 99 -0.47 -6.34 -8.13
C ILE A 99 -1.07 -7.69 -8.55
N GLN A 100 -1.01 -8.02 -9.83
CA GLN A 100 -1.47 -9.32 -10.35
C GLN A 100 -0.62 -10.48 -9.86
N ASP A 101 0.69 -10.31 -9.79
CA ASP A 101 1.62 -11.35 -9.35
C ASP A 101 1.52 -11.64 -7.85
N TYR A 102 1.12 -10.64 -7.05
CA TYR A 102 0.98 -10.74 -5.58
C TYR A 102 -0.49 -10.66 -5.15
N LYS A 103 -1.23 -11.73 -5.40
CA LYS A 103 -2.69 -11.81 -5.26
C LYS A 103 -3.23 -11.64 -3.84
N ASP A 104 -2.41 -11.89 -2.83
CA ASP A 104 -2.80 -11.83 -1.41
C ASP A 104 -2.73 -10.41 -0.83
N TYR A 105 -2.29 -9.43 -1.59
CA TYR A 105 -2.24 -8.04 -1.17
C TYR A 105 -3.51 -7.28 -1.56
N ASP A 106 -4.03 -6.54 -0.60
CA ASP A 106 -5.04 -5.51 -0.87
C ASP A 106 -4.36 -4.22 -1.30
N VAL A 107 -5.04 -3.45 -2.13
CA VAL A 107 -4.52 -2.21 -2.71
C VAL A 107 -5.42 -1.04 -2.32
N LEU A 108 -4.84 -0.09 -1.60
CA LEU A 108 -5.46 1.20 -1.32
C LEU A 108 -4.85 2.25 -2.25
N VAL A 109 -5.67 2.85 -3.08
CA VAL A 109 -5.27 4.01 -3.90
C VAL A 109 -5.71 5.27 -3.19
N GLU A 110 -4.75 6.09 -2.81
CA GLU A 110 -4.98 7.32 -2.09
C GLU A 110 -4.67 8.53 -2.99
N GLY A 111 -5.65 9.37 -3.21
CA GLY A 111 -5.50 10.61 -3.95
C GLY A 111 -5.14 11.76 -3.01
N ASN A 112 -4.21 12.59 -3.44
CA ASN A 112 -3.79 13.81 -2.75
C ASN A 112 -3.81 14.97 -3.73
N THR A 113 -3.96 16.19 -3.24
CA THR A 113 -3.87 17.42 -4.04
C THR A 113 -2.90 18.40 -3.39
N ASP A 114 -2.48 19.42 -4.13
CA ASP A 114 -1.84 20.59 -3.57
C ASP A 114 -2.87 21.48 -2.82
N THR A 115 -2.41 22.58 -2.29
CA THR A 115 -3.23 23.54 -1.54
C THR A 115 -3.98 24.54 -2.43
N ASP A 116 -3.76 24.52 -3.72
CA ASP A 116 -4.44 25.43 -4.66
C ASP A 116 -5.94 25.12 -4.67
N PRO A 117 -6.79 26.11 -4.37
CA PRO A 117 -8.23 25.90 -4.38
C PRO A 117 -8.72 25.53 -5.78
N ILE A 118 -9.60 24.55 -5.85
CA ILE A 118 -10.26 24.17 -7.10
C ILE A 118 -11.78 24.24 -6.94
N SER A 119 -12.43 24.77 -7.96
CA SER A 119 -13.88 24.71 -8.12
C SER A 119 -14.20 24.66 -9.60
N ARG A 120 -14.78 23.56 -10.03
CA ARG A 120 -15.20 23.30 -11.41
C ARG A 120 -16.52 22.55 -11.40
N THR A 121 -17.12 22.38 -12.57
CA THR A 121 -18.32 21.53 -12.70
C THR A 121 -18.04 20.14 -12.15
N ASN A 122 -18.83 19.70 -11.17
CA ASN A 122 -18.71 18.40 -10.48
C ASN A 122 -17.48 18.23 -9.57
N ILE A 123 -16.69 19.29 -9.35
CA ILE A 123 -15.56 19.30 -8.41
C ILE A 123 -15.70 20.56 -7.53
N ARG A 124 -16.18 20.38 -6.30
CA ARG A 124 -16.44 21.48 -5.36
C ARG A 124 -15.18 21.98 -4.68
N ASN A 125 -14.24 21.07 -4.38
CA ASN A 125 -13.05 21.33 -3.58
C ASN A 125 -12.00 20.22 -3.77
N ASN A 126 -10.90 20.32 -3.05
CA ASN A 126 -9.82 19.33 -3.12
C ASN A 126 -10.19 17.96 -2.56
N TRP A 127 -11.18 17.86 -1.68
CA TRP A 127 -11.72 16.57 -1.26
C TRP A 127 -12.32 15.81 -2.44
N ASP A 128 -13.15 16.47 -3.23
CA ASP A 128 -13.75 15.88 -4.43
C ASP A 128 -12.68 15.50 -5.45
N LEU A 129 -11.73 16.39 -5.72
CA LEU A 129 -10.67 16.14 -6.70
C LEU A 129 -9.79 14.95 -6.30
N SER A 130 -9.37 14.88 -5.05
CA SER A 130 -8.54 13.78 -4.56
C SER A 130 -9.25 12.43 -4.64
N ALA A 131 -10.53 12.39 -4.28
CA ALA A 131 -11.33 11.19 -4.36
C ALA A 131 -11.57 10.74 -5.81
N LEU A 132 -11.85 11.66 -6.72
CA LEU A 132 -12.01 11.39 -8.15
C LEU A 132 -10.70 10.90 -8.79
N ARG A 133 -9.57 11.45 -8.40
CA ARG A 133 -8.25 11.01 -8.86
C ARG A 133 -7.96 9.58 -8.43
N ALA A 134 -8.18 9.24 -7.17
CA ALA A 134 -8.04 7.87 -6.68
C ALA A 134 -9.01 6.91 -7.41
N SER A 135 -10.24 7.33 -7.62
CA SER A 135 -11.26 6.58 -8.36
C SER A 135 -10.82 6.29 -9.80
N SER A 136 -10.23 7.27 -10.49
CA SER A 136 -9.73 7.09 -11.86
C SER A 136 -8.66 6.01 -11.95
N VAL A 137 -7.72 5.97 -10.99
CA VAL A 137 -6.68 4.93 -10.93
C VAL A 137 -7.29 3.57 -10.64
N VAL A 138 -8.21 3.47 -9.67
CA VAL A 138 -8.91 2.21 -9.35
C VAL A 138 -9.68 1.69 -10.56
N GLN A 139 -10.38 2.54 -11.27
CA GLN A 139 -11.10 2.16 -12.48
C GLN A 139 -10.15 1.67 -13.59
N ALA A 140 -9.00 2.31 -13.76
CA ALA A 140 -7.99 1.86 -14.72
C ALA A 140 -7.42 0.48 -14.32
N LEU A 141 -7.09 0.28 -13.05
CA LEU A 141 -6.62 -1.01 -12.55
C LEU A 141 -7.64 -2.12 -12.78
N GLN A 142 -8.91 -1.85 -12.57
CA GLN A 142 -9.99 -2.81 -12.80
C GLN A 142 -10.26 -3.04 -14.28
N ASN A 143 -10.50 -1.99 -15.06
CA ASN A 143 -11.08 -2.07 -16.40
C ASN A 143 -10.02 -2.31 -17.49
N ILE A 144 -8.81 -1.76 -17.32
CA ILE A 144 -7.72 -1.89 -18.29
C ILE A 144 -6.84 -3.08 -17.94
N TYR A 145 -6.49 -3.23 -16.67
CA TYR A 145 -5.49 -4.21 -16.22
C TYR A 145 -6.09 -5.45 -15.55
N GLY A 146 -7.41 -5.53 -15.40
CA GLY A 146 -8.12 -6.72 -14.95
C GLY A 146 -7.89 -7.09 -13.48
N ILE A 147 -7.53 -6.12 -12.63
CA ILE A 147 -7.38 -6.37 -11.18
C ILE A 147 -8.77 -6.62 -10.57
N ASN A 148 -8.86 -7.63 -9.70
CA ASN A 148 -10.10 -7.93 -9.00
C ASN A 148 -10.53 -6.74 -8.12
N PRO A 149 -11.72 -6.15 -8.36
CA PRO A 149 -12.18 -4.97 -7.63
C PRO A 149 -12.36 -5.19 -6.13
N LYS A 150 -12.53 -6.43 -5.68
CA LYS A 150 -12.60 -6.76 -4.24
C LYS A 150 -11.30 -6.42 -3.49
N ARG A 151 -10.19 -6.32 -4.20
CA ARG A 151 -8.89 -5.96 -3.64
C ARG A 151 -8.63 -4.46 -3.65
N LEU A 152 -9.47 -3.67 -4.31
CA LEU A 152 -9.23 -2.26 -4.59
C LEU A 152 -10.07 -1.36 -3.70
N THR A 153 -9.46 -0.32 -3.16
CA THR A 153 -10.11 0.76 -2.41
C THR A 153 -9.60 2.10 -2.92
N ALA A 154 -10.49 3.04 -3.16
CA ALA A 154 -10.16 4.42 -3.50
C ALA A 154 -10.43 5.34 -2.31
N ALA A 155 -9.47 6.20 -1.98
CA ALA A 155 -9.58 7.17 -0.90
C ALA A 155 -9.08 8.54 -1.32
N GLY A 156 -9.71 9.59 -0.84
CA GLY A 156 -9.29 10.97 -1.05
C GLY A 156 -8.84 11.61 0.25
N ARG A 157 -7.69 12.27 0.24
CA ARG A 157 -7.13 12.99 1.40
C ARG A 157 -7.16 14.51 1.26
N GLY A 158 -7.65 15.03 0.13
CA GLY A 158 -7.61 16.45 -0.13
C GLY A 158 -6.18 16.99 -0.18
N GLU A 159 -5.99 18.19 0.36
CA GLU A 159 -4.71 18.89 0.45
C GLU A 159 -3.93 18.62 1.76
N PHE A 160 -4.47 17.78 2.64
CA PHE A 160 -4.03 17.66 4.04
C PHE A 160 -2.93 16.62 4.29
N ASN A 161 -2.38 16.04 3.24
CA ASN A 161 -1.28 15.08 3.34
C ASN A 161 -0.16 15.42 2.35
N PRO A 162 0.50 16.58 2.51
CA PRO A 162 1.55 16.99 1.59
C PRO A 162 2.71 16.00 1.60
N VAL A 163 3.14 15.56 0.41
CA VAL A 163 4.28 14.64 0.23
C VAL A 163 5.60 15.39 0.31
N ALA A 164 5.58 16.71 0.04
CA ALA A 164 6.70 17.63 0.22
C ALA A 164 6.19 18.89 0.89
N GLY A 165 7.05 19.55 1.69
CA GLY A 165 6.72 20.86 2.25
C GLY A 165 6.43 21.85 1.13
N ASN A 166 5.34 22.57 1.27
CA ASN A 166 5.06 23.72 0.42
C ASN A 166 6.01 24.86 0.86
N ASP A 167 7.20 24.94 0.24
CA ASP A 167 8.06 26.11 0.34
C ASP A 167 7.67 27.14 -0.70
#